data_23cf8e68969ecf1c962ead27e9b7fa2d
#
_entry.id   23cf8e68969ecf1c962ead27e9b7fa2d
#
_cell.length_a   1.000
_cell.length_b   1.000
_cell.length_c   1.000
_cell.angle_alpha   90.00
_cell.angle_beta   90.00
_cell.angle_gamma   90.00
#
_symmetry.space_group_name_H-M   'P 1'
#
loop_
_entity.id
_entity.type
_entity.pdbx_description
1 polymer ?
#
loop_
_entity_poly.entity_id
_entity_poly.type
_entity_poly.pdbx_seq_one_letter_code
_entity_poly.pdbx_strand_id
1 'polypeptide(L)'
;MPSRTTIWFRDAFVMIFAIYVVVAIAMVPWSNLKISDSPSTSCPTGCPPSVNFPEDNYHHYDASLIFDWNSVSVTYRAVIENSEDEIVHEANLTDWTSTTSSRLKVGNYTSYVYYTGIGGSNLSELLQSNEYQLDNSSKVTLEWNKVNVTYTLQLREYKDTDVPIIHEAVNLSGTTYEYSNFVEGNEYSWSVFAEDDFGFRSESSSQNDLRIGTTKFLAFMLFNDWELPFLLLGIMMVIALQAGVFLAREESDD
;
A
#
# COMPACT_ATOMS: atom_id res chain seq x y z
N MET A 1 -60.92 -6.64 8.45
CA MET A 1 -59.98 -7.40 9.32
C MET A 1 -59.09 -8.19 8.38
N PRO A 2 -57.78 -8.09 8.44
CA PRO A 2 -56.90 -8.88 7.55
C PRO A 2 -57.12 -10.37 7.79
N SER A 3 -57.21 -11.14 6.71
CA SER A 3 -57.44 -12.59 6.80
C SER A 3 -56.29 -13.28 7.52
N ARG A 4 -56.53 -14.38 8.23
CA ARG A 4 -55.49 -15.14 8.94
C ARG A 4 -54.33 -15.57 8.01
N THR A 5 -54.62 -15.77 6.73
CA THR A 5 -53.62 -16.10 5.69
C THR A 5 -52.64 -14.96 5.42
N THR A 6 -53.09 -13.70 5.41
CA THR A 6 -52.21 -12.52 5.15
C THR A 6 -51.22 -12.30 6.28
N ILE A 7 -51.59 -12.57 7.52
CA ILE A 7 -50.70 -12.46 8.70
C ILE A 7 -49.64 -13.57 8.63
N TRP A 8 -50.01 -14.80 8.27
CA TRP A 8 -49.09 -15.93 8.19
C TRP A 8 -48.02 -15.74 7.10
N PHE A 9 -48.41 -15.20 5.92
CA PHE A 9 -47.50 -14.89 4.83
C PHE A 9 -46.50 -13.79 5.20
N ARG A 10 -46.95 -12.74 5.88
CA ARG A 10 -46.10 -11.67 6.35
C ARG A 10 -45.03 -12.17 7.33
N ASP A 11 -45.44 -12.98 8.30
CA ASP A 11 -44.57 -13.50 9.35
C ASP A 11 -43.57 -14.53 8.78
N ALA A 12 -43.99 -15.35 7.82
CA ALA A 12 -43.11 -16.27 7.08
C ALA A 12 -42.07 -15.50 6.25
N PHE A 13 -42.46 -14.41 5.57
CA PHE A 13 -41.55 -13.58 4.78
C PHE A 13 -40.50 -12.90 5.65
N VAL A 14 -40.89 -12.34 6.80
CA VAL A 14 -39.97 -11.73 7.77
C VAL A 14 -38.96 -12.74 8.29
N MET A 15 -39.42 -13.98 8.61
CA MET A 15 -38.51 -15.05 9.05
C MET A 15 -37.51 -15.47 7.98
N ILE A 16 -37.95 -15.64 6.74
CA ILE A 16 -37.08 -16.00 5.62
C ILE A 16 -36.05 -14.90 5.38
N PHE A 17 -36.50 -13.65 5.42
CA PHE A 17 -35.60 -12.51 5.26
C PHE A 17 -34.56 -12.40 6.41
N ALA A 18 -34.96 -12.62 7.65
CA ALA A 18 -34.06 -12.62 8.79
C ALA A 18 -33.03 -13.76 8.69
N ILE A 19 -33.44 -14.96 8.27
CA ILE A 19 -32.52 -16.08 8.03
C ILE A 19 -31.53 -15.74 6.91
N TYR A 20 -32.01 -15.12 5.83
CA TYR A 20 -31.13 -14.69 4.71
C TYR A 20 -30.06 -13.69 5.16
N VAL A 21 -30.45 -12.68 5.95
CA VAL A 21 -29.50 -11.69 6.47
C VAL A 21 -28.45 -12.33 7.37
N VAL A 22 -28.84 -13.26 8.24
CA VAL A 22 -27.92 -13.99 9.12
C VAL A 22 -26.97 -14.87 8.31
N VAL A 23 -27.47 -15.58 7.29
CA VAL A 23 -26.61 -16.40 6.41
C VAL A 23 -25.68 -15.53 5.59
N ALA A 24 -26.14 -14.40 5.06
CA ALA A 24 -25.31 -13.47 4.30
C ALA A 24 -24.17 -12.89 5.16
N ILE A 25 -24.45 -12.54 6.43
CA ILE A 25 -23.43 -12.07 7.36
C ILE A 25 -22.46 -13.20 7.73
N ALA A 26 -22.95 -14.44 7.91
CA ALA A 26 -22.11 -15.60 8.25
C ALA A 26 -21.21 -16.04 7.07
N MET A 27 -21.61 -15.76 5.84
CA MET A 27 -20.84 -16.09 4.64
C MET A 27 -19.82 -15.03 4.23
N VAL A 28 -19.78 -13.86 4.89
CA VAL A 28 -18.67 -12.90 4.68
C VAL A 28 -17.38 -13.58 5.15
N PRO A 29 -16.40 -13.77 4.30
CA PRO A 29 -15.14 -14.36 4.71
C PRO A 29 -14.39 -13.38 5.62
N TRP A 30 -14.58 -13.53 6.93
CA TRP A 30 -13.86 -12.75 7.97
C TRP A 30 -12.35 -12.97 7.94
N SER A 31 -11.88 -13.98 7.17
CA SER A 31 -10.46 -14.26 6.94
C SER A 31 -9.72 -13.15 6.16
N ASN A 32 -10.44 -12.22 5.52
CA ASN A 32 -9.82 -11.10 4.79
C ASN A 32 -9.62 -9.85 5.65
N LEU A 33 -10.03 -9.86 6.92
CA LEU A 33 -9.58 -8.88 7.90
C LEU A 33 -8.12 -9.20 8.29
N LYS A 34 -7.20 -8.94 7.38
CA LYS A 34 -5.78 -8.87 7.70
C LYS A 34 -5.59 -7.67 8.63
N ILE A 35 -5.57 -7.92 9.94
CA ILE A 35 -4.88 -7.02 10.86
C ILE A 35 -3.43 -7.10 10.39
N SER A 36 -2.96 -6.04 9.78
CA SER A 36 -1.56 -5.90 9.38
C SER A 36 -0.72 -5.84 10.65
N ASP A 37 -0.32 -7.01 11.16
CA ASP A 37 0.83 -7.10 12.02
C ASP A 37 2.03 -6.72 11.14
N SER A 38 2.45 -5.47 11.22
CA SER A 38 3.72 -5.06 10.62
C SER A 38 4.84 -5.81 11.35
N PRO A 39 5.47 -6.82 10.76
CA PRO A 39 6.66 -7.37 11.35
C PRO A 39 7.69 -6.25 11.34
N SER A 40 8.34 -6.00 12.48
CA SER A 40 9.54 -5.19 12.56
C SER A 40 10.68 -5.95 11.89
N THR A 41 10.66 -5.97 10.57
CA THR A 41 11.70 -6.60 9.77
C THR A 41 12.85 -5.62 9.71
N SER A 42 13.99 -5.98 10.31
CA SER A 42 15.23 -5.25 10.06
C SER A 42 15.64 -5.55 8.62
N CYS A 43 15.64 -4.56 7.77
CA CYS A 43 16.06 -4.66 6.37
C CYS A 43 17.54 -4.24 6.29
N PRO A 44 18.52 -5.16 6.19
CA PRO A 44 19.94 -4.83 6.24
C PRO A 44 20.40 -4.01 5.03
N THR A 45 19.73 -4.12 3.91
CA THR A 45 19.99 -3.34 2.69
C THR A 45 19.07 -2.14 2.51
N GLY A 46 18.20 -1.88 3.49
CA GLY A 46 17.16 -0.86 3.44
C GLY A 46 15.78 -1.43 3.16
N CYS A 47 14.81 -1.03 3.96
CA CYS A 47 13.44 -1.48 3.79
C CYS A 47 12.86 -1.01 2.45
N PRO A 48 12.12 -1.88 1.75
CA PRO A 48 11.48 -1.53 0.50
C PRO A 48 10.40 -0.46 0.70
N PRO A 49 10.03 0.27 -0.36
CA PRO A 49 8.83 1.09 -0.34
C PRO A 49 7.61 0.23 0.01
N SER A 50 6.74 0.73 0.88
CA SER A 50 5.46 0.05 1.14
C SER A 50 4.47 0.39 0.03
N VAL A 51 3.84 -0.64 -0.51
CA VAL A 51 2.86 -0.52 -1.58
C VAL A 51 1.52 -0.08 -1.00
N ASN A 52 0.89 0.92 -1.61
CA ASN A 52 -0.44 1.39 -1.24
C ASN A 52 -1.50 0.88 -2.22
N PHE A 53 -1.22 0.98 -3.54
CA PHE A 53 -2.18 0.59 -4.57
C PHE A 53 -1.47 0.26 -5.89
N PRO A 54 -1.94 -0.74 -6.66
CA PRO A 54 -2.95 -1.73 -6.28
C PRO A 54 -2.44 -2.71 -5.23
N GLU A 55 -3.35 -3.15 -4.38
CA GLU A 55 -3.09 -4.23 -3.42
C GLU A 55 -2.89 -5.57 -4.13
N ASP A 56 -2.37 -6.55 -3.39
CA ASP A 56 -2.20 -7.91 -3.91
C ASP A 56 -3.55 -8.52 -4.35
N ASN A 57 -3.53 -9.24 -5.49
CA ASN A 57 -4.73 -9.82 -6.13
C ASN A 57 -5.79 -8.79 -6.55
N TYR A 58 -5.39 -7.59 -6.93
CA TYR A 58 -6.30 -6.56 -7.40
C TYR A 58 -6.86 -6.87 -8.78
N HIS A 59 -8.17 -6.66 -8.96
CA HIS A 59 -8.85 -6.79 -10.24
C HIS A 59 -9.15 -5.42 -10.83
N HIS A 60 -8.66 -5.18 -12.03
CA HIS A 60 -8.82 -3.91 -12.75
C HIS A 60 -9.52 -4.13 -14.09
N TYR A 61 -10.34 -3.17 -14.52
CA TYR A 61 -11.16 -3.30 -15.72
C TYR A 61 -10.91 -2.22 -16.76
N ASP A 62 -10.04 -1.27 -16.47
CA ASP A 62 -9.65 -0.20 -17.37
C ASP A 62 -8.27 -0.46 -17.99
N ALA A 63 -7.99 0.22 -19.10
CA ALA A 63 -6.71 0.10 -19.79
C ALA A 63 -5.56 0.82 -19.07
N SER A 64 -5.85 1.73 -18.14
CA SER A 64 -4.85 2.47 -17.38
C SER A 64 -5.03 2.28 -15.89
N LEU A 65 -3.92 2.15 -15.16
CA LEU A 65 -3.88 1.99 -13.71
C LEU A 65 -2.77 2.86 -13.13
N ILE A 66 -3.08 3.51 -12.01
CA ILE A 66 -2.10 4.26 -11.23
C ILE A 66 -1.56 3.34 -10.15
N PHE A 67 -0.24 3.20 -10.11
CA PHE A 67 0.50 2.55 -9.02
C PHE A 67 0.87 3.60 -7.98
N ASP A 68 0.74 3.29 -6.71
CA ASP A 68 1.03 4.18 -5.60
C ASP A 68 1.78 3.44 -4.49
N TRP A 69 2.81 4.09 -3.95
CA TRP A 69 3.64 3.57 -2.86
C TRP A 69 4.08 4.68 -1.92
N ASN A 70 4.55 4.34 -0.74
CA ASN A 70 5.08 5.32 0.21
C ASN A 70 6.55 5.60 -0.07
N SER A 71 6.99 6.82 0.21
CA SER A 71 8.40 7.16 0.16
C SER A 71 9.18 6.39 1.23
N VAL A 72 10.42 6.01 0.87
CA VAL A 72 11.35 5.46 1.87
C VAL A 72 12.01 6.59 2.65
N SER A 73 12.32 6.32 3.91
CA SER A 73 13.03 7.27 4.76
C SER A 73 14.53 7.29 4.44
N VAL A 74 15.13 8.46 4.63
CA VAL A 74 16.56 8.69 4.49
C VAL A 74 17.16 8.94 5.87
N THR A 75 18.23 8.25 6.21
CA THR A 75 18.84 8.33 7.53
C THR A 75 20.24 8.95 7.48
N TYR A 76 20.55 9.73 8.50
CA TYR A 76 21.82 10.45 8.65
C TYR A 76 22.35 10.26 10.06
N ARG A 77 23.69 10.32 10.17
CA ARG A 77 24.40 10.38 11.44
C ARG A 77 25.27 11.66 11.45
N ALA A 78 24.97 12.57 12.35
CA ALA A 78 25.75 13.80 12.54
C ALA A 78 26.60 13.68 13.81
N VAL A 79 27.89 13.96 13.70
CA VAL A 79 28.87 13.85 14.79
C VAL A 79 29.69 15.12 14.90
N ILE A 80 29.98 15.55 16.12
CA ILE A 80 30.97 16.61 16.39
C ILE A 80 32.02 16.02 17.31
N GLU A 81 33.29 16.18 16.93
CA GLU A 81 34.46 15.73 17.67
C GLU A 81 35.27 16.93 18.16
N ASN A 82 35.91 16.82 19.30
CA ASN A 82 36.86 17.80 19.79
C ASN A 82 38.30 17.52 19.24
N SER A 83 39.27 18.34 19.60
CA SER A 83 40.66 18.18 19.17
C SER A 83 41.37 16.92 19.71
N GLU A 84 40.73 16.15 20.58
CA GLU A 84 41.21 14.91 21.15
C GLU A 84 40.49 13.70 20.54
N ASP A 85 39.77 13.90 19.43
CA ASP A 85 38.92 12.90 18.73
C ASP A 85 37.78 12.31 19.59
N GLU A 86 37.37 13.06 20.64
CA GLU A 86 36.24 12.64 21.45
C GLU A 86 34.93 13.16 20.86
N ILE A 87 33.93 12.29 20.75
CA ILE A 87 32.59 12.67 20.30
C ILE A 87 31.90 13.49 21.39
N VAL A 88 31.66 14.76 21.12
CA VAL A 88 30.97 15.70 22.03
C VAL A 88 29.50 15.90 21.68
N HIS A 89 29.10 15.52 20.48
CA HIS A 89 27.72 15.48 20.02
C HIS A 89 27.53 14.42 18.97
N GLU A 90 26.44 13.65 19.11
CA GLU A 90 26.02 12.67 18.10
C GLU A 90 24.50 12.69 17.98
N ALA A 91 24.00 12.65 16.75
CA ALA A 91 22.58 12.57 16.45
C ALA A 91 22.34 11.64 15.26
N ASN A 92 21.44 10.68 15.44
CA ASN A 92 20.89 9.86 14.36
C ASN A 92 19.54 10.43 13.95
N LEU A 93 19.37 10.74 12.69
CA LEU A 93 18.26 11.54 12.16
C LEU A 93 17.63 10.83 10.97
N THR A 94 16.31 10.87 10.92
CA THR A 94 15.55 10.31 9.80
C THR A 94 14.79 11.44 9.13
N ASP A 95 15.02 11.62 7.82
CA ASP A 95 14.43 12.67 6.97
C ASP A 95 14.70 14.13 7.39
N TRP A 96 15.54 14.34 8.40
CA TRP A 96 15.99 15.66 8.82
C TRP A 96 17.34 15.99 8.20
N THR A 97 17.52 17.25 7.81
CA THR A 97 18.75 17.79 7.18
C THR A 97 19.44 18.82 8.05
N SER A 98 19.10 18.87 9.32
CA SER A 98 19.77 19.73 10.29
C SER A 98 19.71 19.18 11.71
N THR A 99 20.71 19.51 12.50
CA THR A 99 20.73 19.25 13.95
C THR A 99 21.49 20.35 14.68
N THR A 100 21.16 20.54 15.94
CA THR A 100 21.84 21.53 16.80
C THR A 100 22.41 20.84 18.02
N SER A 101 23.71 21.04 18.27
CA SER A 101 24.40 20.48 19.43
C SER A 101 23.90 21.08 20.75
N SER A 102 24.24 20.42 21.85
CA SER A 102 24.29 21.05 23.18
C SER A 102 25.31 22.22 23.13
N ARG A 103 25.35 23.01 24.20
CA ARG A 103 26.34 24.10 24.29
C ARG A 103 27.74 23.53 24.44
N LEU A 104 28.60 23.76 23.42
CA LEU A 104 30.00 23.37 23.40
C LEU A 104 30.87 24.41 24.11
N LYS A 105 32.03 24.00 24.62
CA LYS A 105 33.03 24.88 25.24
C LYS A 105 33.86 25.57 24.18
N VAL A 106 34.72 26.50 24.60
CA VAL A 106 35.77 27.11 23.75
C VAL A 106 36.73 26.01 23.32
N GLY A 107 37.09 25.98 22.03
CA GLY A 107 38.00 24.97 21.50
C GLY A 107 37.83 24.74 20.00
N ASN A 108 38.65 23.84 19.48
CA ASN A 108 38.59 23.41 18.09
C ASN A 108 37.72 22.14 17.98
N TYR A 109 36.95 22.10 16.92
CA TYR A 109 36.02 21.01 16.66
C TYR A 109 36.02 20.62 15.18
N THR A 110 35.72 19.37 14.92
CA THR A 110 35.43 18.85 13.58
C THR A 110 34.04 18.23 13.58
N SER A 111 33.24 18.61 12.62
CA SER A 111 31.91 17.99 12.43
C SER A 111 31.90 17.11 11.20
N TYR A 112 31.21 16.01 11.33
CA TYR A 112 30.99 15.04 10.25
C TYR A 112 29.50 14.79 10.10
N VAL A 113 29.04 14.72 8.86
CA VAL A 113 27.70 14.27 8.55
C VAL A 113 27.81 13.07 7.63
N TYR A 114 27.31 11.95 8.09
CA TYR A 114 27.29 10.71 7.33
C TYR A 114 25.86 10.43 6.86
N TYR A 115 25.76 10.00 5.63
CA TYR A 115 24.58 9.35 5.12
C TYR A 115 24.63 7.87 5.54
N THR A 116 23.59 7.39 6.17
CA THR A 116 23.54 6.01 6.68
C THR A 116 22.56 5.13 5.91
N GLY A 117 21.99 5.66 4.81
CA GLY A 117 21.24 4.89 3.83
C GLY A 117 19.76 5.18 3.79
N ILE A 118 19.09 4.44 2.92
CA ILE A 118 17.63 4.45 2.75
C ILE A 118 17.00 3.29 3.52
N GLY A 119 15.81 3.51 4.09
CA GLY A 119 15.03 2.46 4.74
C GLY A 119 15.73 1.78 5.94
N GLY A 120 16.71 2.46 6.58
CA GLY A 120 17.44 1.93 7.74
C GLY A 120 18.60 0.99 7.42
N SER A 121 19.15 1.05 6.20
CA SER A 121 20.38 0.34 5.86
C SER A 121 21.56 0.81 6.72
N ASN A 122 22.55 -0.07 6.93
CA ASN A 122 23.77 0.22 7.70
C ASN A 122 24.93 0.68 6.80
N LEU A 123 24.67 1.70 5.99
CA LEU A 123 25.69 2.34 5.14
C LEU A 123 26.36 3.48 5.92
N SER A 124 27.48 3.95 5.44
CA SER A 124 28.18 5.10 6.02
C SER A 124 28.97 5.82 4.94
N GLU A 125 28.34 6.79 4.29
CA GLU A 125 28.97 7.66 3.31
C GLU A 125 29.13 9.06 3.90
N LEU A 126 30.35 9.60 3.87
CA LEU A 126 30.62 10.94 4.36
C LEU A 126 30.06 11.99 3.38
N LEU A 127 29.04 12.73 3.81
CA LEU A 127 28.47 13.82 3.03
C LEU A 127 29.25 15.13 3.20
N GLN A 128 29.66 15.42 4.43
CA GLN A 128 30.25 16.71 4.77
C GLN A 128 31.18 16.57 5.96
N SER A 129 32.29 17.31 5.90
CA SER A 129 33.21 17.50 7.02
C SER A 129 33.60 18.99 7.11
N ASN A 130 33.50 19.57 8.29
CA ASN A 130 33.86 20.95 8.54
C ASN A 130 34.66 21.07 9.84
N GLU A 131 35.75 21.84 9.78
CA GLU A 131 36.53 22.24 10.95
C GLU A 131 36.15 23.67 11.36
N TYR A 132 36.05 23.93 12.63
CA TYR A 132 35.74 25.25 13.17
C TYR A 132 36.30 25.45 14.58
N GLN A 133 36.57 26.71 14.91
CA GLN A 133 37.03 27.13 16.23
C GLN A 133 35.91 27.92 16.92
N LEU A 134 35.63 27.59 18.18
CA LEU A 134 34.72 28.35 19.01
C LEU A 134 35.50 29.21 19.99
N ASP A 135 35.42 30.54 19.84
CA ASP A 135 36.02 31.51 20.75
C ASP A 135 35.16 31.72 22.00
N ASN A 136 33.89 31.39 21.95
CA ASN A 136 32.93 31.44 23.06
C ASN A 136 32.11 30.16 23.09
N SER A 137 31.68 29.81 24.31
CA SER A 137 30.76 28.68 24.47
C SER A 137 29.44 28.93 23.77
N SER A 138 29.12 28.11 22.75
CA SER A 138 27.95 28.26 21.90
C SER A 138 27.37 26.93 21.47
N LYS A 139 26.16 26.98 20.89
CA LYS A 139 25.58 25.85 20.16
C LYS A 139 26.04 25.91 18.72
N VAL A 140 26.24 24.74 18.12
CA VAL A 140 26.57 24.59 16.71
C VAL A 140 25.39 23.93 16.01
N THR A 141 24.93 24.52 14.91
CA THR A 141 23.93 23.93 14.03
C THR A 141 24.64 23.39 12.81
N LEU A 142 24.41 22.12 12.53
CA LEU A 142 24.85 21.44 11.30
C LEU A 142 23.68 21.40 10.35
N GLU A 143 23.93 21.73 9.08
CA GLU A 143 22.96 21.66 7.99
C GLU A 143 23.60 20.99 6.79
N TRP A 144 22.87 20.19 6.07
CA TRP A 144 23.32 19.47 4.87
C TRP A 144 22.21 19.33 3.84
N ASN A 145 22.58 18.99 2.62
CA ASN A 145 21.61 18.72 1.57
C ASN A 145 20.98 17.33 1.74
N LYS A 146 19.70 17.25 1.46
CA LYS A 146 19.00 15.96 1.43
C LYS A 146 19.53 15.12 0.26
N VAL A 147 19.80 13.84 0.52
CA VAL A 147 20.09 12.85 -0.51
C VAL A 147 18.80 12.57 -1.28
N ASN A 148 18.87 12.62 -2.61
CA ASN A 148 17.71 12.31 -3.43
C ASN A 148 17.51 10.81 -3.52
N VAL A 149 16.24 10.42 -3.56
CA VAL A 149 15.83 9.04 -3.75
C VAL A 149 14.92 8.99 -4.96
N THR A 150 15.22 8.06 -5.84
CA THR A 150 14.42 7.73 -7.01
C THR A 150 13.86 6.33 -6.87
N TYR A 151 12.79 6.05 -7.62
CA TYR A 151 12.15 4.74 -7.58
C TYR A 151 12.20 4.08 -8.95
N THR A 152 12.26 2.77 -8.94
CA THR A 152 12.11 1.95 -10.14
C THR A 152 10.95 0.99 -9.93
N LEU A 153 9.95 1.09 -10.80
CA LEU A 153 8.80 0.19 -10.84
C LEU A 153 9.04 -0.86 -11.92
N GLN A 154 8.86 -2.13 -11.58
CA GLN A 154 8.91 -3.25 -12.52
C GLN A 154 7.53 -3.88 -12.63
N LEU A 155 7.02 -3.97 -13.86
CA LEU A 155 5.80 -4.67 -14.20
C LEU A 155 6.15 -5.93 -14.98
N ARG A 156 5.57 -7.05 -14.59
CA ARG A 156 5.78 -8.37 -15.15
C ARG A 156 4.45 -8.94 -15.61
N GLU A 157 4.47 -9.75 -16.64
CA GLU A 157 3.30 -10.44 -17.15
C GLU A 157 3.45 -11.95 -16.91
N TYR A 158 2.41 -12.58 -16.42
CA TYR A 158 2.38 -14.04 -16.29
C TYR A 158 2.11 -14.67 -17.67
N LYS A 159 3.11 -15.40 -18.20
CA LYS A 159 3.03 -16.17 -19.44
C LYS A 159 3.43 -17.61 -19.16
N ASP A 160 2.47 -18.48 -18.96
CA ASP A 160 2.68 -19.90 -18.68
C ASP A 160 3.67 -20.13 -17.51
N THR A 161 4.91 -20.49 -17.83
CA THR A 161 5.98 -20.74 -16.85
C THR A 161 6.94 -19.57 -16.66
N ASP A 162 6.85 -18.54 -17.51
CA ASP A 162 7.72 -17.37 -17.48
C ASP A 162 6.99 -16.15 -16.95
N VAL A 163 7.73 -15.30 -16.19
CA VAL A 163 7.22 -14.03 -15.65
C VAL A 163 8.18 -12.90 -16.07
N PRO A 164 8.25 -12.58 -17.38
CA PRO A 164 9.17 -11.58 -17.89
C PRO A 164 8.77 -10.18 -17.43
N ILE A 165 9.78 -9.33 -17.25
CA ILE A 165 9.55 -7.88 -17.10
C ILE A 165 9.11 -7.35 -18.47
N ILE A 166 7.90 -6.82 -18.54
CA ILE A 166 7.33 -6.22 -19.76
C ILE A 166 7.48 -4.70 -19.78
N HIS A 167 7.62 -4.10 -18.61
CA HIS A 167 7.81 -2.66 -18.46
C HIS A 167 8.64 -2.36 -17.22
N GLU A 168 9.58 -1.42 -17.36
CA GLU A 168 10.38 -0.90 -16.28
C GLU A 168 10.41 0.62 -16.35
N ALA A 169 9.85 1.28 -15.34
CA ALA A 169 9.89 2.73 -15.20
C ALA A 169 10.98 3.08 -14.18
N VAL A 170 12.03 3.75 -14.65
CA VAL A 170 13.23 4.08 -13.86
C VAL A 170 13.30 5.56 -13.52
N ASN A 171 14.07 5.90 -12.48
CA ASN A 171 14.34 7.30 -12.07
C ASN A 171 13.05 8.09 -11.76
N LEU A 172 12.06 7.44 -11.18
CA LEU A 172 10.83 8.10 -10.76
C LEU A 172 11.11 8.94 -9.50
N SER A 173 10.88 10.24 -9.57
CA SER A 173 11.05 11.15 -8.41
C SER A 173 9.82 11.20 -7.50
N GLY A 174 8.69 10.70 -7.98
CA GLY A 174 7.42 10.64 -7.24
C GLY A 174 7.12 9.24 -6.73
N THR A 175 6.08 9.12 -5.95
CA THR A 175 5.58 7.86 -5.38
C THR A 175 4.36 7.31 -6.13
N THR A 176 4.10 7.82 -7.33
CA THR A 176 3.01 7.36 -8.18
C THR A 176 3.49 7.18 -9.62
N TYR A 177 2.91 6.22 -10.31
CA TYR A 177 3.19 5.97 -11.72
C TYR A 177 1.92 5.45 -12.42
N GLU A 178 1.60 5.99 -13.60
CA GLU A 178 0.48 5.53 -14.42
C GLU A 178 0.99 4.67 -15.57
N TYR A 179 0.39 3.49 -15.74
CA TYR A 179 0.64 2.62 -16.89
C TYR A 179 -0.66 2.35 -17.63
N SER A 180 -0.65 2.45 -18.97
CA SER A 180 -1.86 2.44 -19.80
C SER A 180 -1.87 1.39 -20.93
N ASN A 181 -0.92 0.46 -20.93
CA ASN A 181 -0.79 -0.54 -22.01
C ASN A 181 -1.10 -1.96 -21.54
N PHE A 182 -2.05 -2.11 -20.64
CA PHE A 182 -2.50 -3.43 -20.20
C PHE A 182 -3.26 -4.17 -21.30
N VAL A 183 -3.04 -5.48 -21.37
CA VAL A 183 -3.80 -6.37 -22.26
C VAL A 183 -4.90 -7.02 -21.43
N GLU A 184 -6.14 -6.90 -21.91
CA GLU A 184 -7.29 -7.50 -21.26
C GLU A 184 -7.15 -9.03 -21.14
N GLY A 185 -7.50 -9.56 -19.98
CA GLY A 185 -7.48 -10.98 -19.68
C GLY A 185 -6.14 -11.52 -19.20
N ASN A 186 -5.08 -10.69 -19.19
CA ASN A 186 -3.78 -11.09 -18.70
C ASN A 186 -3.63 -10.82 -17.19
N GLU A 187 -2.75 -11.59 -16.60
CA GLU A 187 -2.33 -11.44 -15.20
C GLU A 187 -0.94 -10.81 -15.17
N TYR A 188 -0.75 -9.90 -14.22
CA TYR A 188 0.48 -9.16 -14.05
C TYR A 188 0.92 -9.23 -12.59
N SER A 189 2.21 -8.98 -12.37
CA SER A 189 2.71 -8.66 -11.03
C SER A 189 3.61 -7.44 -11.09
N TRP A 190 3.64 -6.68 -10.01
CA TRP A 190 4.48 -5.50 -9.95
C TRP A 190 5.22 -5.40 -8.62
N SER A 191 6.33 -4.71 -8.67
CA SER A 191 7.16 -4.41 -7.51
C SER A 191 7.88 -3.08 -7.72
N VAL A 192 8.27 -2.46 -6.62
CA VAL A 192 9.00 -1.19 -6.62
C VAL A 192 10.17 -1.26 -5.65
N PHE A 193 11.28 -0.63 -6.00
CA PHE A 193 12.42 -0.42 -5.13
C PHE A 193 12.91 1.02 -5.23
N ALA A 194 13.62 1.47 -4.22
CA ALA A 194 14.23 2.79 -4.15
C ALA A 194 15.72 2.71 -4.45
N GLU A 195 16.28 3.77 -5.04
CA GLU A 195 17.71 3.94 -5.29
C GLU A 195 18.10 5.39 -4.98
N ASP A 196 19.23 5.58 -4.32
CA ASP A 196 19.73 6.90 -3.97
C ASP A 196 20.80 7.42 -4.95
N ASP A 197 21.24 8.67 -4.75
CA ASP A 197 22.28 9.32 -5.57
C ASP A 197 23.66 8.61 -5.51
N PHE A 198 23.88 7.72 -4.54
CA PHE A 198 25.11 6.94 -4.42
C PHE A 198 25.02 5.57 -5.09
N GLY A 199 23.85 5.22 -5.63
CA GLY A 199 23.58 3.94 -6.27
C GLY A 199 23.24 2.81 -5.30
N PHE A 200 22.96 3.14 -4.03
CA PHE A 200 22.46 2.14 -3.08
C PHE A 200 20.98 1.89 -3.33
N ARG A 201 20.65 0.62 -3.40
CA ARG A 201 19.30 0.15 -3.70
C ARG A 201 18.67 -0.51 -2.47
N SER A 202 17.41 -0.18 -2.20
CA SER A 202 16.60 -0.88 -1.21
C SER A 202 16.26 -2.31 -1.68
N GLU A 203 15.75 -3.12 -0.78
CA GLU A 203 15.05 -4.33 -1.19
C GLU A 203 13.85 -3.96 -2.08
N SER A 204 13.44 -4.89 -2.92
CA SER A 204 12.21 -4.74 -3.70
C SER A 204 11.02 -4.95 -2.78
N SER A 205 9.93 -4.20 -3.00
CA SER A 205 8.65 -4.48 -2.35
C SER A 205 8.22 -5.93 -2.61
N SER A 206 7.27 -6.43 -1.83
CA SER A 206 6.58 -7.66 -2.18
C SER A 206 6.02 -7.56 -3.60
N GLN A 207 6.04 -8.67 -4.33
CA GLN A 207 5.32 -8.77 -5.59
C GLN A 207 3.82 -8.74 -5.31
N ASN A 208 3.13 -7.79 -5.93
CA ASN A 208 1.68 -7.69 -5.85
C ASN A 208 1.09 -8.09 -7.19
N ASP A 209 0.17 -9.03 -7.13
CA ASP A 209 -0.51 -9.57 -8.31
C ASP A 209 -1.71 -8.70 -8.68
N LEU A 210 -1.90 -8.55 -9.98
CA LEU A 210 -3.03 -7.81 -10.51
C LEU A 210 -3.58 -8.50 -11.75
N ARG A 211 -4.90 -8.48 -11.93
CA ARG A 211 -5.60 -9.08 -13.05
C ARG A 211 -6.37 -8.04 -13.83
N ILE A 212 -6.12 -7.99 -15.13
CA ILE A 212 -6.88 -7.12 -16.01
C ILE A 212 -8.08 -7.92 -16.53
N GLY A 213 -9.25 -7.57 -15.99
CA GLY A 213 -10.49 -8.26 -16.31
C GLY A 213 -11.07 -7.82 -17.65
N THR A 214 -11.69 -8.78 -18.36
CA THR A 214 -12.59 -8.51 -19.48
C THR A 214 -14.03 -8.43 -18.96
N THR A 215 -14.95 -7.88 -19.75
CA THR A 215 -16.40 -7.97 -19.47
C THR A 215 -16.84 -9.43 -19.30
N LYS A 216 -16.19 -10.35 -20.03
CA LYS A 216 -16.39 -11.79 -19.92
C LYS A 216 -15.93 -12.35 -18.57
N PHE A 217 -14.80 -11.85 -18.04
CA PHE A 217 -14.28 -12.22 -16.73
C PHE A 217 -15.15 -11.67 -15.60
N LEU A 218 -15.66 -10.43 -15.74
CA LEU A 218 -16.64 -9.87 -14.80
C LEU A 218 -17.91 -10.73 -14.75
N ALA A 219 -18.42 -11.14 -15.91
CA ALA A 219 -19.55 -12.05 -15.99
C ALA A 219 -19.24 -13.40 -15.33
N PHE A 220 -18.04 -13.96 -15.58
CA PHE A 220 -17.60 -15.21 -14.98
C PHE A 220 -17.52 -15.11 -13.45
N MET A 221 -16.93 -14.06 -12.89
CA MET A 221 -16.90 -13.81 -11.44
C MET A 221 -18.31 -13.66 -10.86
N LEU A 222 -19.18 -12.93 -11.55
CA LEU A 222 -20.56 -12.74 -11.12
C LEU A 222 -21.29 -14.10 -11.02
N PHE A 223 -21.05 -15.00 -11.95
CA PHE A 223 -21.70 -16.31 -11.99
C PHE A 223 -21.00 -17.38 -11.15
N ASN A 224 -19.70 -17.26 -10.90
CA ASN A 224 -18.93 -18.26 -10.15
C ASN A 224 -18.81 -17.91 -8.67
N ASP A 225 -18.41 -16.68 -8.35
CA ASP A 225 -18.17 -16.27 -6.97
C ASP A 225 -19.45 -15.73 -6.30
N TRP A 226 -20.38 -15.19 -7.11
CA TRP A 226 -21.66 -14.63 -6.67
C TRP A 226 -22.86 -15.46 -7.14
N GLU A 227 -22.65 -16.68 -7.62
CA GLU A 227 -23.70 -17.55 -8.12
C GLU A 227 -24.86 -17.68 -7.12
N LEU A 228 -24.55 -17.98 -5.87
CA LEU A 228 -25.55 -18.20 -4.83
C LEU A 228 -26.33 -16.93 -4.46
N PRO A 229 -25.73 -15.77 -4.20
CA PRO A 229 -26.45 -14.51 -4.03
C PRO A 229 -27.27 -14.10 -5.25
N PHE A 230 -26.74 -14.29 -6.47
CA PHE A 230 -27.43 -13.94 -7.70
C PHE A 230 -28.65 -14.83 -7.93
N LEU A 231 -28.52 -16.13 -7.68
CA LEU A 231 -29.62 -17.09 -7.79
C LEU A 231 -30.72 -16.79 -6.76
N LEU A 232 -30.34 -16.45 -5.52
CA LEU A 232 -31.28 -16.02 -4.48
C LEU A 232 -32.01 -14.73 -4.85
N LEU A 233 -31.31 -13.74 -5.41
CA LEU A 233 -31.94 -12.53 -5.91
C LEU A 233 -32.96 -12.82 -7.01
N GLY A 234 -32.61 -13.71 -7.96
CA GLY A 234 -33.51 -14.16 -9.02
C GLY A 234 -34.79 -14.84 -8.46
N ILE A 235 -34.62 -15.72 -7.50
CA ILE A 235 -35.77 -16.39 -6.82
C ILE A 235 -36.63 -15.37 -6.10
N MET A 236 -36.06 -14.42 -5.37
CA MET A 236 -36.79 -13.34 -4.70
C MET A 236 -37.59 -12.48 -5.68
N MET A 237 -36.99 -12.13 -6.85
CA MET A 237 -37.72 -11.40 -7.89
C MET A 237 -38.92 -12.19 -8.43
N VAL A 238 -38.76 -13.50 -8.67
CA VAL A 238 -39.88 -14.37 -9.11
C VAL A 238 -40.97 -14.43 -8.07
N ILE A 239 -40.63 -14.60 -6.80
CA ILE A 239 -41.63 -14.62 -5.69
C ILE A 239 -42.33 -13.27 -5.58
N ALA A 240 -41.59 -12.14 -5.69
CA ALA A 240 -42.20 -10.81 -5.63
C ALA A 240 -43.16 -10.56 -6.81
N LEU A 241 -42.78 -11.00 -8.02
CA LEU A 241 -43.67 -10.93 -9.19
C LEU A 241 -44.94 -11.78 -9.02
N GLN A 242 -44.80 -13.00 -8.52
CA GLN A 242 -45.96 -13.87 -8.26
C GLN A 242 -46.86 -13.26 -7.19
N ALA A 243 -46.30 -12.73 -6.09
CA ALA A 243 -47.09 -12.07 -5.06
C ALA A 243 -47.85 -10.84 -5.62
N GLY A 244 -47.20 -10.03 -6.49
CA GLY A 244 -47.83 -8.90 -7.17
C GLY A 244 -49.01 -9.32 -8.08
N VAL A 245 -48.82 -10.42 -8.83
CA VAL A 245 -49.89 -10.96 -9.70
C VAL A 245 -51.07 -11.48 -8.87
N PHE A 246 -50.84 -12.17 -7.75
CA PHE A 246 -51.90 -12.63 -6.87
C PHE A 246 -52.69 -11.48 -6.25
N LEU A 247 -52.02 -10.44 -5.78
CA LEU A 247 -52.66 -9.23 -5.22
C LEU A 247 -53.52 -8.51 -6.25
N ALA A 248 -53.00 -8.33 -7.48
CA ALA A 248 -53.73 -7.69 -8.58
C ALA A 248 -54.97 -8.50 -9.01
N ARG A 249 -54.95 -9.85 -8.85
CA ARG A 249 -56.07 -10.71 -9.17
C ARG A 249 -57.15 -10.65 -8.11
N GLU A 250 -56.82 -10.58 -6.81
CA GLU A 250 -57.78 -10.41 -5.72
C GLU A 250 -58.54 -9.07 -5.83
N GLU A 251 -57.91 -7.98 -6.28
CA GLU A 251 -58.56 -6.67 -6.48
C GLU A 251 -59.52 -6.67 -7.69
N SER A 252 -59.39 -7.58 -8.64
CA SER A 252 -60.25 -7.62 -9.82
C SER A 252 -61.52 -8.46 -9.65
N ASP A 253 -61.62 -9.23 -8.56
CA ASP A 253 -62.77 -10.11 -8.26
C ASP A 253 -63.77 -9.47 -7.25
N ASP A 254 -63.53 -8.23 -6.78
CA ASP A 254 -64.42 -7.38 -6.00
C ASP A 254 -65.07 -6.30 -6.90
#